data_af7a7e172e25f10c5de6570a6dea5fc1
#
_entry.id   af7a7e172e25f10c5de6570a6dea5fc1
#
_cell.length_a   1.000
_cell.length_b   1.000
_cell.length_c   1.000
_cell.angle_alpha   90.00
_cell.angle_beta   90.00
_cell.angle_gamma   90.00
#
_symmetry.space_group_name_H-M   'P 1'
#
loop_
_entity.id
_entity.type
_entity.pdbx_description
1 polymer ?
#
loop_
_entity_poly.entity_id
_entity_poly.type
_entity_poly.pdbx_seq_one_letter_code
_entity_poly.pdbx_strand_id
1 'polypeptide(L)'
;LESIIDKQLTYKIPSYRPMDPPQIIKNMGFIRPGFITMPIGRDDLIPTNYEIVDKRLEVPAEFPEFKFELRESQQEVYNEVQDNCIINAWVSWGKTFTALAIAKKLKQKTLVIVHTLALRSQWEREVQKVFGIKSGIIGSGKFNIDSPIVIGNVQSLYRRIPDIINEFGLLILDEMHHVSSPTFSRIIDKSCARYKIGLTGTLQRKDGKHVVFRDYFGHNVLNPPKENFMVPKIDILKLPIRFMDGSSIPWANRVNELAYNPEYQNSIAMTASAYAARGHKVLVVSDIEGFLKNCA
;
A
#
# COMPACT_ATOMS: atom_id res chain seq x y z
N LEU A 1 28.04 -16.77 8.53
CA LEU A 1 27.03 -15.72 8.58
C LEU A 1 26.51 -15.34 7.19
N GLU A 2 27.38 -14.94 6.24
CA GLU A 2 27.02 -14.54 4.88
C GLU A 2 26.14 -15.57 4.16
N SER A 3 26.49 -16.85 4.21
CA SER A 3 25.73 -17.93 3.60
C SER A 3 24.34 -18.12 4.22
N ILE A 4 24.19 -17.88 5.53
CA ILE A 4 22.92 -17.95 6.23
C ILE A 4 22.01 -16.77 5.82
N ILE A 5 22.56 -15.56 5.81
CA ILE A 5 21.85 -14.36 5.40
C ILE A 5 21.44 -14.45 3.91
N ASP A 6 22.35 -14.90 3.04
CA ASP A 6 22.04 -15.08 1.61
C ASP A 6 20.87 -16.05 1.41
N LYS A 7 20.87 -17.17 2.12
CA LYS A 7 19.78 -18.14 2.06
C LYS A 7 18.45 -17.56 2.57
N GLN A 8 18.49 -16.77 3.64
CA GLN A 8 17.30 -16.19 4.27
C GLN A 8 16.71 -15.02 3.48
N LEU A 9 17.54 -14.29 2.72
CA LEU A 9 17.15 -13.12 1.93
C LEU A 9 17.10 -13.38 0.42
N THR A 10 17.18 -14.64 0.01
CA THR A 10 17.00 -15.06 -1.37
C THR A 10 15.69 -15.82 -1.51
N TYR A 11 14.71 -15.20 -2.16
CA TYR A 11 13.37 -15.72 -2.35
C TYR A 11 13.19 -16.25 -3.75
N LYS A 12 12.70 -17.49 -3.88
CA LYS A 12 12.30 -18.08 -5.15
C LYS A 12 10.78 -18.00 -5.26
N ILE A 13 10.28 -17.17 -6.15
CA ILE A 13 8.86 -16.95 -6.37
C ILE A 13 8.46 -17.74 -7.62
N PRO A 14 7.50 -18.67 -7.52
CA PRO A 14 7.02 -19.41 -8.67
C PRO A 14 6.50 -18.49 -9.77
N SER A 15 6.82 -18.79 -11.03
CA SER A 15 6.23 -18.06 -12.14
C SER A 15 4.72 -18.35 -12.24
N TYR A 16 3.96 -17.36 -12.66
CA TYR A 16 2.54 -17.53 -12.96
C TYR A 16 2.31 -18.43 -14.19
N ARG A 17 3.29 -18.52 -15.08
CA ARG A 17 3.26 -19.40 -16.26
C ARG A 17 4.07 -20.66 -15.98
N PRO A 18 3.52 -21.85 -16.17
CA PRO A 18 4.17 -23.11 -15.82
C PRO A 18 5.53 -23.36 -16.48
N MET A 19 5.80 -22.72 -17.63
CA MET A 19 7.03 -22.91 -18.39
C MET A 19 8.11 -21.85 -18.12
N ASP A 20 7.76 -20.77 -17.39
CA ASP A 20 8.73 -19.72 -17.10
C ASP A 20 9.53 -20.06 -15.82
N PRO A 21 10.83 -19.74 -15.77
CA PRO A 21 11.63 -19.96 -14.58
C PRO A 21 11.12 -19.11 -13.39
N PRO A 22 11.32 -19.58 -12.15
CA PRO A 22 10.94 -18.82 -10.97
C PRO A 22 11.68 -17.49 -10.91
N GLN A 23 10.99 -16.42 -10.47
CA GLN A 23 11.63 -15.15 -10.20
C GLN A 23 12.45 -15.26 -8.92
N ILE A 24 13.71 -14.83 -8.97
CA ILE A 24 14.58 -14.77 -7.80
C ILE A 24 14.63 -13.31 -7.34
N ILE A 25 14.27 -13.09 -6.07
CA ILE A 25 14.45 -11.80 -5.39
C ILE A 25 15.56 -11.99 -4.36
N LYS A 26 16.62 -11.20 -4.46
CA LYS A 26 17.73 -11.21 -3.52
C LYS A 26 17.81 -9.85 -2.82
N ASN A 27 17.50 -9.83 -1.52
CA ASN A 27 17.45 -8.62 -0.70
C ASN A 27 18.70 -8.41 0.14
N MET A 28 19.81 -9.01 -0.22
CA MET A 28 21.11 -8.72 0.37
C MET A 28 22.11 -8.28 -0.71
N GLY A 29 23.12 -7.55 -0.31
CA GLY A 29 24.19 -7.15 -1.19
C GLY A 29 25.54 -7.14 -0.48
N PHE A 30 26.60 -7.02 -1.25
CA PHE A 30 27.95 -6.83 -0.75
C PHE A 30 28.41 -5.41 -1.13
N ILE A 31 28.93 -4.66 -0.16
CA ILE A 31 29.56 -3.35 -0.42
C ILE A 31 31.03 -3.57 -0.75
N ARG A 32 31.70 -4.42 0.02
CA ARG A 32 33.12 -4.83 -0.11
C ARG A 32 33.31 -6.12 0.68
N PRO A 33 34.43 -6.85 0.52
CA PRO A 33 34.73 -8.03 1.32
C PRO A 33 34.53 -7.78 2.83
N GLY A 34 33.78 -8.65 3.48
CA GLY A 34 33.43 -8.53 4.92
C GLY A 34 32.30 -7.54 5.27
N PHE A 35 31.68 -6.87 4.29
CA PHE A 35 30.57 -5.95 4.50
C PHE A 35 29.36 -6.34 3.67
N ILE A 36 28.29 -6.72 4.35
CA ILE A 36 27.00 -7.04 3.73
C ILE A 36 25.98 -5.95 4.00
N THR A 37 25.05 -5.77 3.07
CA THR A 37 23.84 -4.98 3.27
C THR A 37 22.64 -5.90 3.34
N MET A 38 21.72 -5.60 4.24
CA MET A 38 20.47 -6.30 4.41
C MET A 38 19.36 -5.32 4.77
N PRO A 39 18.09 -5.65 4.50
CA PRO A 39 16.97 -4.80 4.85
C PRO A 39 16.86 -4.62 6.37
N ILE A 40 16.46 -3.43 6.79
CA ILE A 40 16.39 -3.05 8.21
C ILE A 40 15.35 -3.85 9.01
N GLY A 41 14.34 -4.40 8.35
CA GLY A 41 13.33 -5.22 9.02
C GLY A 41 13.81 -6.64 9.37
N ARG A 42 15.07 -6.99 9.06
CA ARG A 42 15.65 -8.32 9.29
C ARG A 42 16.80 -8.29 10.29
N ASP A 43 16.66 -7.48 11.32
CA ASP A 43 17.57 -7.45 12.48
C ASP A 43 17.62 -8.79 13.23
N ASP A 44 16.57 -9.62 13.08
CA ASP A 44 16.52 -11.00 13.55
C ASP A 44 17.65 -11.89 13.02
N LEU A 45 18.28 -11.51 11.91
CA LEU A 45 19.41 -12.23 11.30
C LEU A 45 20.77 -11.80 11.87
N ILE A 46 20.82 -10.77 12.71
CA ILE A 46 22.05 -10.31 13.34
C ILE A 46 22.30 -11.17 14.60
N PRO A 47 23.43 -11.88 14.68
CA PRO A 47 23.75 -12.65 15.89
C PRO A 47 23.87 -11.77 17.14
N THR A 48 23.50 -12.30 18.28
CA THR A 48 23.47 -11.57 19.58
C THR A 48 24.83 -11.10 20.08
N ASN A 49 25.94 -11.63 19.51
CA ASN A 49 27.29 -11.22 19.85
C ASN A 49 27.80 -10.02 19.03
N TYR A 50 26.95 -9.42 18.19
CA TYR A 50 27.28 -8.20 17.44
C TYR A 50 26.73 -6.97 18.19
N GLU A 51 27.53 -5.91 18.21
CA GLU A 51 27.09 -4.61 18.67
C GLU A 51 26.21 -3.95 17.58
N ILE A 52 25.03 -3.47 17.96
CA ILE A 52 24.13 -2.75 17.06
C ILE A 52 24.27 -1.26 17.35
N VAL A 53 24.73 -0.50 16.36
CA VAL A 53 24.75 0.96 16.39
C VAL A 53 23.60 1.47 15.56
N ASP A 54 22.49 1.88 16.19
CA ASP A 54 21.35 2.46 15.50
C ASP A 54 21.66 3.89 15.03
N LYS A 55 21.65 4.10 13.71
CA LYS A 55 21.87 5.40 13.05
C LYS A 55 20.62 5.86 12.30
N ARG A 56 19.46 5.27 12.60
CA ARG A 56 18.19 5.75 12.04
C ARG A 56 17.91 7.15 12.55
N LEU A 57 17.34 7.96 11.67
CA LEU A 57 17.19 9.39 11.89
C LEU A 57 15.82 9.71 12.50
N GLU A 58 15.85 10.43 13.61
CA GLU A 58 14.68 11.10 14.17
C GLU A 58 14.63 12.54 13.64
N VAL A 59 13.47 12.94 13.13
CA VAL A 59 13.19 14.29 12.66
C VAL A 59 11.95 14.80 13.40
N PRO A 60 12.11 15.37 14.60
CA PRO A 60 10.99 15.82 15.39
C PRO A 60 10.14 16.85 14.66
N ALA A 61 8.82 16.79 14.83
CA ALA A 61 7.87 17.74 14.29
C ALA A 61 6.71 17.96 15.26
N GLU A 62 6.23 19.21 15.33
CA GLU A 62 5.07 19.57 16.11
C GLU A 62 3.79 19.31 15.28
N PHE A 63 2.83 18.65 15.92
CA PHE A 63 1.52 18.36 15.33
C PHE A 63 0.44 19.16 16.03
N PRO A 64 -0.55 19.66 15.31
CA PRO A 64 -1.73 20.24 15.93
C PRO A 64 -2.50 19.21 16.77
N GLU A 65 -3.47 19.68 17.53
CA GLU A 65 -4.32 18.80 18.32
C GLU A 65 -5.07 17.80 17.42
N PHE A 66 -5.13 16.56 17.87
CA PHE A 66 -5.91 15.51 17.22
C PHE A 66 -7.35 15.59 17.72
N LYS A 67 -8.27 16.04 16.85
CA LYS A 67 -9.64 16.45 17.21
C LYS A 67 -10.63 15.29 17.37
N PHE A 68 -10.20 14.08 17.29
CA PHE A 68 -11.08 12.91 17.25
C PHE A 68 -10.64 11.83 18.22
N GLU A 69 -11.58 10.97 18.59
CA GLU A 69 -11.31 9.79 19.39
C GLU A 69 -11.09 8.57 18.50
N LEU A 70 -10.17 7.71 18.91
CA LEU A 70 -9.95 6.41 18.28
C LEU A 70 -11.00 5.42 18.79
N ARG A 71 -11.49 4.55 17.90
CA ARG A 71 -12.28 3.39 18.31
C ARG A 71 -11.40 2.41 19.07
N GLU A 72 -12.00 1.51 19.85
CA GLU A 72 -11.27 0.55 20.68
C GLU A 72 -10.18 -0.20 19.91
N SER A 73 -10.53 -0.85 18.80
CA SER A 73 -9.55 -1.57 17.97
C SER A 73 -8.46 -0.69 17.35
N GLN A 74 -8.76 0.59 17.12
CA GLN A 74 -7.77 1.57 16.66
C GLN A 74 -6.85 2.01 17.80
N GLN A 75 -7.40 2.14 19.02
CA GLN A 75 -6.65 2.48 20.21
C GLN A 75 -5.67 1.37 20.59
N GLU A 76 -6.06 0.11 20.45
CA GLU A 76 -5.18 -1.04 20.66
C GLU A 76 -3.97 -0.96 19.71
N VAL A 77 -4.20 -0.83 18.39
CA VAL A 77 -3.13 -0.66 17.40
C VAL A 77 -2.26 0.56 17.71
N TYR A 78 -2.87 1.69 18.04
CA TYR A 78 -2.16 2.91 18.41
C TYR A 78 -1.21 2.67 19.62
N ASN A 79 -1.65 1.94 20.63
CA ASN A 79 -0.84 1.66 21.83
C ASN A 79 0.34 0.73 21.49
N GLU A 80 0.13 -0.28 20.65
CA GLU A 80 1.12 -1.29 20.30
C GLU A 80 2.24 -0.77 19.38
N VAL A 81 2.00 0.28 18.60
CA VAL A 81 3.04 0.82 17.70
C VAL A 81 4.12 1.55 18.49
N GLN A 82 5.33 0.97 18.52
CA GLN A 82 6.52 1.53 19.16
C GLN A 82 7.74 1.60 18.21
N ASP A 83 7.76 0.79 17.15
CA ASP A 83 8.82 0.73 16.13
C ASP A 83 8.21 0.38 14.78
N ASN A 84 9.01 -0.10 13.83
CA ASN A 84 8.58 -0.56 12.53
C ASN A 84 7.46 -1.61 12.66
N CYS A 85 6.42 -1.50 11.87
CA CYS A 85 5.33 -2.45 11.89
C CYS A 85 4.52 -2.47 10.59
N ILE A 86 3.70 -3.50 10.46
CA ILE A 86 2.67 -3.62 9.44
C ILE A 86 1.31 -3.55 10.13
N ILE A 87 0.44 -2.65 9.69
CA ILE A 87 -0.95 -2.59 10.12
C ILE A 87 -1.79 -3.25 9.03
N ASN A 88 -2.23 -4.48 9.29
CA ASN A 88 -3.05 -5.28 8.39
C ASN A 88 -4.51 -5.18 8.80
N ALA A 89 -5.19 -4.16 8.32
CA ALA A 89 -6.59 -3.90 8.65
C ALA A 89 -7.43 -3.83 7.38
N TRP A 90 -8.66 -4.33 7.45
CA TRP A 90 -9.59 -4.39 6.30
C TRP A 90 -9.97 -3.01 5.77
N VAL A 91 -10.62 -2.99 4.63
CA VAL A 91 -11.17 -1.77 4.03
C VAL A 91 -12.19 -1.14 4.98
N SER A 92 -12.19 0.19 5.07
CA SER A 92 -13.07 0.98 5.95
C SER A 92 -12.80 0.87 7.46
N TRP A 93 -11.77 0.15 7.90
CA TRP A 93 -11.38 0.16 9.32
C TRP A 93 -10.87 1.53 9.79
N GLY A 94 -10.36 2.34 8.87
CA GLY A 94 -9.82 3.67 9.18
C GLY A 94 -8.29 3.69 9.29
N LYS A 95 -7.58 2.90 8.49
CA LYS A 95 -6.11 2.85 8.44
C LYS A 95 -5.47 4.23 8.36
N THR A 96 -5.93 5.07 7.44
CA THR A 96 -5.44 6.45 7.23
C THR A 96 -5.56 7.29 8.51
N PHE A 97 -6.73 7.22 9.14
CA PHE A 97 -7.03 7.97 10.36
C PHE A 97 -6.14 7.52 11.54
N THR A 98 -6.02 6.20 11.75
CA THR A 98 -5.16 5.64 12.79
C THR A 98 -3.68 5.96 12.55
N ALA A 99 -3.23 5.90 11.30
CA ALA A 99 -1.86 6.25 10.95
C ALA A 99 -1.52 7.72 11.22
N LEU A 100 -2.49 8.64 11.03
CA LEU A 100 -2.33 10.06 11.41
C LEU A 100 -2.22 10.23 12.93
N ALA A 101 -3.01 9.49 13.71
CA ALA A 101 -2.89 9.49 15.18
C ALA A 101 -1.52 8.98 15.62
N ILE A 102 -1.01 7.91 15.00
CA ILE A 102 0.32 7.36 15.27
C ILE A 102 1.42 8.36 14.89
N ALA A 103 1.30 9.06 13.76
CA ALA A 103 2.25 10.10 13.37
C ALA A 103 2.36 11.19 14.44
N LYS A 104 1.22 11.64 15.00
CA LYS A 104 1.21 12.58 16.12
C LYS A 104 1.84 11.98 17.39
N LYS A 105 1.55 10.70 17.72
CA LYS A 105 2.15 9.99 18.88
C LYS A 105 3.67 9.99 18.81
N LEU A 106 4.21 9.64 17.63
CA LEU A 106 5.64 9.52 17.41
C LEU A 106 6.35 10.89 17.28
N LYS A 107 5.62 11.97 17.04
CA LYS A 107 6.13 13.32 16.88
C LYS A 107 7.28 13.43 15.87
N GLN A 108 7.19 12.68 14.78
CA GLN A 108 8.19 12.69 13.72
C GLN A 108 7.64 13.32 12.45
N LYS A 109 8.43 14.14 11.78
CA LYS A 109 8.10 14.61 10.42
C LYS A 109 7.84 13.40 9.55
N THR A 110 6.67 13.34 8.96
CA THR A 110 6.10 12.14 8.38
C THR A 110 6.00 12.25 6.87
N LEU A 111 6.52 11.25 6.15
CA LEU A 111 6.29 11.07 4.72
C LEU A 111 5.29 9.94 4.49
N VAL A 112 4.16 10.27 3.89
CA VAL A 112 3.17 9.28 3.41
C VAL A 112 3.44 9.00 1.94
N ILE A 113 3.69 7.74 1.61
CA ILE A 113 3.99 7.27 0.26
C ILE A 113 2.73 6.64 -0.33
N VAL A 114 2.27 7.18 -1.46
CA VAL A 114 1.09 6.71 -2.17
C VAL A 114 1.40 6.45 -3.65
N HIS A 115 0.64 5.54 -4.29
CA HIS A 115 0.87 5.16 -5.68
C HIS A 115 -0.04 5.86 -6.69
N THR A 116 -1.18 6.43 -6.26
CA THR A 116 -2.12 7.14 -7.13
C THR A 116 -2.39 8.57 -6.67
N LEU A 117 -2.82 9.42 -7.60
CA LEU A 117 -3.25 10.79 -7.30
C LEU A 117 -4.54 10.80 -6.46
N ALA A 118 -5.42 9.83 -6.66
CA ALA A 118 -6.65 9.68 -5.89
C ALA A 118 -6.36 9.43 -4.41
N LEU A 119 -5.44 8.52 -4.10
CA LEU A 119 -4.99 8.27 -2.72
C LEU A 119 -4.32 9.51 -2.12
N ARG A 120 -3.48 10.22 -2.89
CA ARG A 120 -2.89 11.48 -2.43
C ARG A 120 -3.98 12.46 -2.00
N SER A 121 -4.97 12.72 -2.86
CA SER A 121 -6.07 13.64 -2.55
C SER A 121 -6.92 13.17 -1.36
N GLN A 122 -7.05 11.86 -1.16
CA GLN A 122 -7.70 11.30 0.02
C GLN A 122 -6.91 11.64 1.29
N TRP A 123 -5.59 11.40 1.30
CA TRP A 123 -4.73 11.72 2.43
C TRP A 123 -4.70 13.23 2.73
N GLU A 124 -4.63 14.08 1.69
CA GLU A 124 -4.70 15.55 1.84
C GLU A 124 -5.99 15.97 2.58
N ARG A 125 -7.14 15.41 2.19
CA ARG A 125 -8.42 15.67 2.86
C ARG A 125 -8.45 15.18 4.30
N GLU A 126 -7.91 13.99 4.57
CA GLU A 126 -7.90 13.46 5.94
C GLU A 126 -6.95 14.27 6.85
N VAL A 127 -5.78 14.70 6.37
CA VAL A 127 -4.88 15.62 7.12
C VAL A 127 -5.59 16.91 7.46
N GLN A 128 -6.26 17.53 6.48
CA GLN A 128 -7.02 18.77 6.69
C GLN A 128 -8.16 18.57 7.69
N LYS A 129 -8.87 17.45 7.61
CA LYS A 129 -9.97 17.14 8.52
C LYS A 129 -9.50 16.89 9.94
N VAL A 130 -8.43 16.12 10.11
CA VAL A 130 -7.93 15.68 11.42
C VAL A 130 -7.18 16.79 12.15
N PHE A 131 -6.30 17.49 11.46
CA PHE A 131 -5.39 18.47 12.07
C PHE A 131 -5.73 19.93 11.71
N GLY A 132 -6.57 20.18 10.70
CA GLY A 132 -6.88 21.53 10.24
C GLY A 132 -5.75 22.21 9.46
N ILE A 133 -4.73 21.47 9.05
CA ILE A 133 -3.57 22.00 8.31
C ILE A 133 -3.52 21.45 6.87
N LYS A 134 -2.77 22.15 6.01
CA LYS A 134 -2.42 21.63 4.68
C LYS A 134 -1.18 20.74 4.80
N SER A 135 -1.23 19.56 4.18
CA SER A 135 -0.06 18.72 4.03
C SER A 135 0.95 19.31 3.05
N GLY A 136 2.22 18.97 3.23
CA GLY A 136 3.22 19.09 2.17
C GLY A 136 2.94 18.13 1.03
N ILE A 137 3.47 18.41 -0.16
CA ILE A 137 3.23 17.59 -1.37
C ILE A 137 4.53 17.42 -2.14
N ILE A 138 4.84 16.15 -2.49
CA ILE A 138 5.89 15.80 -3.45
C ILE A 138 5.24 15.09 -4.64
N GLY A 139 5.08 15.79 -5.76
CA GLY A 139 4.46 15.25 -6.96
C GLY A 139 3.68 16.27 -7.78
N SER A 140 3.36 15.95 -9.02
CA SER A 140 2.67 16.87 -9.95
C SER A 140 3.37 18.22 -10.09
N GLY A 141 4.71 18.23 -10.20
CA GLY A 141 5.50 19.45 -10.29
C GLY A 141 5.72 20.22 -8.97
N LYS A 142 5.15 19.75 -7.86
CA LYS A 142 5.29 20.37 -6.53
C LYS A 142 6.35 19.64 -5.71
N PHE A 143 7.12 20.43 -4.94
CA PHE A 143 8.04 19.94 -3.91
C PHE A 143 7.90 20.89 -2.70
N ASN A 144 7.05 20.53 -1.76
CA ASN A 144 6.85 21.25 -0.52
C ASN A 144 6.92 20.26 0.64
N ILE A 145 7.88 20.47 1.54
CA ILE A 145 8.14 19.63 2.71
C ILE A 145 8.05 20.40 4.03
N ASP A 146 7.46 21.61 4.05
CA ASP A 146 7.42 22.45 5.24
C ASP A 146 6.39 22.00 6.28
N SER A 147 5.47 21.11 5.91
CA SER A 147 4.45 20.57 6.82
C SER A 147 5.00 19.39 7.64
N PRO A 148 4.50 19.16 8.88
CA PRO A 148 4.81 17.95 9.64
C PRO A 148 4.37 16.66 8.95
N ILE A 149 3.41 16.75 8.03
CA ILE A 149 2.98 15.62 7.19
C ILE A 149 3.12 16.00 5.73
N VAL A 150 3.87 15.20 5.00
CA VAL A 150 4.13 15.35 3.56
C VAL A 150 3.59 14.10 2.84
N ILE A 151 2.88 14.30 1.74
CA ILE A 151 2.32 13.21 0.95
C ILE A 151 3.03 13.18 -0.40
N GLY A 152 3.62 12.05 -0.74
CA GLY A 152 4.41 11.89 -1.95
C GLY A 152 3.94 10.76 -2.85
N ASN A 153 3.83 11.03 -4.15
CA ASN A 153 3.63 9.98 -5.12
C ASN A 153 4.94 9.22 -5.39
N VAL A 154 4.90 7.91 -5.39
CA VAL A 154 6.06 7.04 -5.51
C VAL A 154 6.97 7.38 -6.69
N GLN A 155 6.42 7.68 -7.88
CA GLN A 155 7.20 8.04 -9.07
C GLN A 155 7.97 9.35 -8.91
N SER A 156 7.39 10.32 -8.18
CA SER A 156 8.04 11.60 -7.88
C SER A 156 9.10 11.45 -6.80
N LEU A 157 8.80 10.68 -5.75
CA LEU A 157 9.73 10.39 -4.66
C LEU A 157 10.97 9.64 -5.16
N TYR A 158 10.79 8.66 -6.05
CA TYR A 158 11.90 7.89 -6.62
C TYR A 158 12.95 8.78 -7.32
N ARG A 159 12.49 9.84 -8.00
CA ARG A 159 13.37 10.81 -8.67
C ARG A 159 14.03 11.80 -7.70
N ARG A 160 13.56 11.87 -6.49
CA ARG A 160 13.96 12.81 -5.44
C ARG A 160 14.55 12.14 -4.20
N ILE A 161 14.94 10.87 -4.32
CA ILE A 161 15.52 10.13 -3.18
C ILE A 161 16.64 10.91 -2.49
N PRO A 162 17.63 11.53 -3.17
CA PRO A 162 18.68 12.28 -2.49
C PRO A 162 18.17 13.47 -1.68
N ASP A 163 17.06 14.08 -2.12
CA ASP A 163 16.48 15.27 -1.49
C ASP A 163 15.64 14.92 -0.25
N ILE A 164 15.25 13.65 -0.07
CA ILE A 164 14.28 13.23 0.94
C ILE A 164 14.78 12.21 1.97
N ILE A 165 15.93 11.58 1.73
CA ILE A 165 16.39 10.43 2.55
C ILE A 165 16.57 10.78 4.03
N ASN A 166 16.91 12.03 4.35
CA ASN A 166 17.17 12.52 5.71
C ASN A 166 16.14 13.54 6.21
N GLU A 167 15.03 13.72 5.49
CA GLU A 167 14.05 14.76 5.80
C GLU A 167 12.89 14.27 6.69
N PHE A 168 12.79 12.96 6.90
CA PHE A 168 11.66 12.36 7.59
C PHE A 168 12.10 11.36 8.65
N GLY A 169 11.50 11.44 9.82
CA GLY A 169 11.68 10.47 10.89
C GLY A 169 10.67 9.31 10.87
N LEU A 170 9.55 9.50 10.13
CA LEU A 170 8.53 8.47 9.94
C LEU A 170 8.17 8.33 8.46
N LEU A 171 8.19 7.09 7.96
CA LEU A 171 7.60 6.72 6.67
C LEU A 171 6.32 5.91 6.88
N ILE A 172 5.26 6.29 6.20
CA ILE A 172 4.02 5.51 6.10
C ILE A 172 3.83 5.11 4.64
N LEU A 173 3.79 3.82 4.36
CA LEU A 173 3.49 3.30 3.02
C LEU A 173 2.05 2.83 2.98
N ASP A 174 1.21 3.57 2.27
CA ASP A 174 -0.17 3.16 2.03
C ASP A 174 -0.24 2.12 0.90
N GLU A 175 -1.11 1.12 1.06
CA GLU A 175 -1.18 -0.06 0.20
C GLU A 175 0.20 -0.74 0.04
N MET A 176 0.81 -1.05 1.18
CA MET A 176 2.20 -1.55 1.26
C MET A 176 2.46 -2.80 0.42
N HIS A 177 1.43 -3.52 -0.01
CA HIS A 177 1.59 -4.66 -0.90
C HIS A 177 2.27 -4.31 -2.25
N HIS A 178 2.40 -3.02 -2.58
CA HIS A 178 3.20 -2.55 -3.71
C HIS A 178 4.71 -2.50 -3.44
N VAL A 179 5.19 -2.68 -2.19
CA VAL A 179 6.61 -2.57 -1.83
C VAL A 179 7.52 -3.54 -2.57
N SER A 180 7.00 -4.67 -3.04
CA SER A 180 7.74 -5.62 -3.87
C SER A 180 8.12 -5.09 -5.27
N SER A 181 7.63 -3.90 -5.65
CA SER A 181 8.09 -3.19 -6.84
C SER A 181 9.43 -2.49 -6.57
N PRO A 182 10.42 -2.56 -7.51
CA PRO A 182 11.74 -1.96 -7.32
C PRO A 182 11.70 -0.45 -7.00
N THR A 183 10.70 0.26 -7.49
CA THR A 183 10.56 1.71 -7.23
C THR A 183 10.21 1.99 -5.78
N PHE A 184 9.31 1.20 -5.19
CA PHE A 184 8.93 1.34 -3.79
C PHE A 184 10.03 0.87 -2.85
N SER A 185 10.56 -0.33 -3.08
CA SER A 185 11.60 -0.90 -2.23
C SER A 185 12.81 0.03 -2.13
N ARG A 186 13.24 0.63 -3.25
CA ARG A 186 14.38 1.53 -3.26
C ARG A 186 14.16 2.81 -2.43
N ILE A 187 12.95 3.36 -2.37
CA ILE A 187 12.65 4.52 -1.51
C ILE A 187 12.77 4.11 -0.04
N ILE A 188 12.18 2.95 0.32
CA ILE A 188 12.19 2.46 1.70
C ILE A 188 13.60 2.10 2.17
N ASP A 189 14.39 1.41 1.32
CA ASP A 189 15.77 0.99 1.63
C ASP A 189 16.71 2.18 1.81
N LYS A 190 16.52 3.21 1.02
CA LYS A 190 17.38 4.40 1.07
C LYS A 190 17.02 5.36 2.18
N SER A 191 15.79 5.30 2.70
CA SER A 191 15.37 6.18 3.78
C SER A 191 16.03 5.83 5.11
N CYS A 192 16.59 6.85 5.76
CA CYS A 192 17.17 6.77 7.11
C CYS A 192 16.12 6.94 8.23
N ALA A 193 14.84 7.07 7.93
CA ALA A 193 13.78 7.29 8.91
C ALA A 193 13.80 6.25 10.04
N ARG A 194 13.63 6.73 11.28
CA ARG A 194 13.59 5.91 12.49
C ARG A 194 12.46 4.89 12.45
N TYR A 195 11.29 5.33 11.93
CA TYR A 195 10.07 4.52 11.89
C TYR A 195 9.58 4.28 10.47
N LYS A 196 9.18 3.04 10.20
CA LYS A 196 8.58 2.64 8.92
C LYS A 196 7.32 1.82 9.19
N ILE A 197 6.18 2.32 8.71
CA ILE A 197 4.87 1.71 8.93
C ILE A 197 4.25 1.36 7.58
N GLY A 198 3.91 0.08 7.40
CA GLY A 198 3.18 -0.39 6.22
C GLY A 198 1.70 -0.54 6.52
N LEU A 199 0.83 0.05 5.69
CA LEU A 199 -0.61 -0.12 5.77
C LEU A 199 -1.11 -1.03 4.66
N THR A 200 -1.90 -2.04 4.98
CA THR A 200 -2.49 -2.94 3.98
C THR A 200 -3.83 -3.50 4.45
N GLY A 201 -4.67 -3.89 3.51
CA GLY A 201 -5.85 -4.71 3.77
C GLY A 201 -5.63 -6.18 3.39
N THR A 202 -4.49 -6.50 2.79
CA THR A 202 -4.19 -7.83 2.25
C THR A 202 -2.70 -8.12 2.39
N LEU A 203 -2.33 -9.01 3.33
CA LEU A 203 -0.93 -9.44 3.50
C LEU A 203 -0.48 -10.41 2.43
N GLN A 204 -1.38 -11.27 1.97
CA GLN A 204 -1.04 -12.28 0.95
C GLN A 204 -1.27 -11.73 -0.44
N ARG A 205 -0.26 -11.90 -1.30
CA ARG A 205 -0.33 -11.58 -2.72
C ARG A 205 -0.45 -12.86 -3.54
N LYS A 206 -1.24 -12.83 -4.59
CA LYS A 206 -1.40 -13.96 -5.52
C LYS A 206 -0.08 -14.32 -6.23
N ASP A 207 0.80 -13.34 -6.43
CA ASP A 207 2.11 -13.53 -7.07
C ASP A 207 3.22 -13.99 -6.11
N GLY A 208 2.91 -14.26 -4.84
CA GLY A 208 3.85 -14.75 -3.83
C GLY A 208 4.87 -13.74 -3.31
N LYS A 209 4.90 -12.51 -3.83
CA LYS A 209 5.91 -11.49 -3.46
C LYS A 209 5.72 -10.87 -2.08
N HIS A 210 4.71 -11.29 -1.33
CA HIS A 210 4.49 -10.86 0.05
C HIS A 210 5.60 -11.30 1.02
N VAL A 211 6.40 -12.28 0.62
CA VAL A 211 7.52 -12.79 1.44
C VAL A 211 8.54 -11.71 1.81
N VAL A 212 8.67 -10.65 0.99
CA VAL A 212 9.61 -9.55 1.23
C VAL A 212 9.06 -8.45 2.14
N PHE A 213 7.81 -8.51 2.58
CA PHE A 213 7.22 -7.41 3.37
C PHE A 213 7.93 -7.20 4.70
N ARG A 214 8.30 -8.29 5.37
CA ARG A 214 9.03 -8.25 6.63
C ARG A 214 10.43 -7.65 6.50
N ASP A 215 11.03 -7.78 5.33
CA ASP A 215 12.35 -7.21 5.07
C ASP A 215 12.36 -5.68 5.23
N TYR A 216 11.23 -5.02 4.94
CA TYR A 216 11.12 -3.57 4.97
C TYR A 216 10.48 -3.01 6.24
N PHE A 217 9.54 -3.75 6.86
CA PHE A 217 8.73 -3.27 7.99
C PHE A 217 8.91 -4.07 9.27
N GLY A 218 9.79 -5.10 9.26
CA GLY A 218 10.00 -5.96 10.41
C GLY A 218 8.91 -7.02 10.60
N HIS A 219 8.98 -7.71 11.73
CA HIS A 219 8.13 -8.86 12.06
C HIS A 219 6.83 -8.48 12.77
N ASN A 220 6.70 -7.26 13.28
CA ASN A 220 5.52 -6.81 14.00
C ASN A 220 4.36 -6.56 13.02
N VAL A 221 3.36 -7.43 13.06
CA VAL A 221 2.16 -7.36 12.22
C VAL A 221 0.94 -7.24 13.12
N LEU A 222 0.34 -6.05 13.11
CA LEU A 222 -0.85 -5.73 13.88
C LEU A 222 -2.10 -6.08 13.07
N ASN A 223 -2.92 -6.97 13.60
CA ASN A 223 -4.14 -7.47 12.96
C ASN A 223 -5.34 -7.15 13.85
N PRO A 224 -5.92 -5.94 13.77
CA PRO A 224 -7.08 -5.59 14.58
C PRO A 224 -8.28 -6.49 14.27
N PRO A 225 -9.16 -6.73 15.27
CA PRO A 225 -10.34 -7.55 15.09
C PRO A 225 -11.28 -6.96 14.04
N LYS A 226 -12.04 -7.81 13.34
CA LYS A 226 -13.04 -7.37 12.35
C LYS A 226 -14.31 -6.91 13.07
N GLU A 227 -14.35 -5.65 13.45
CA GLU A 227 -15.52 -5.01 14.03
C GLU A 227 -16.39 -4.41 12.94
N ASN A 228 -17.71 -4.51 13.10
CA ASN A 228 -18.68 -3.92 12.17
C ASN A 228 -18.46 -4.29 10.70
N PHE A 229 -17.95 -5.48 10.44
CA PHE A 229 -17.73 -5.97 9.09
C PHE A 229 -19.07 -6.37 8.47
N MET A 230 -19.50 -5.61 7.47
CA MET A 230 -20.69 -5.94 6.70
C MET A 230 -20.30 -7.00 5.64
N VAL A 231 -20.85 -8.18 5.78
CA VAL A 231 -20.68 -9.24 4.76
C VAL A 231 -21.47 -8.83 3.51
N PRO A 232 -20.80 -8.63 2.37
CA PRO A 232 -21.51 -8.30 1.14
C PRO A 232 -22.35 -9.50 0.67
N LYS A 233 -23.58 -9.24 0.27
CA LYS A 233 -24.38 -10.21 -0.48
C LYS A 233 -23.94 -10.15 -1.94
N ILE A 234 -23.54 -11.29 -2.49
CA ILE A 234 -23.12 -11.39 -3.89
C ILE A 234 -24.21 -12.13 -4.65
N ASP A 235 -24.85 -11.43 -5.60
CA ASP A 235 -25.79 -12.00 -6.53
C ASP A 235 -25.12 -12.13 -7.91
N ILE A 236 -25.08 -13.34 -8.46
CA ILE A 236 -24.51 -13.61 -9.77
C ILE A 236 -25.63 -13.71 -10.78
N LEU A 237 -25.68 -12.74 -11.71
CA LEU A 237 -26.64 -12.74 -12.81
C LEU A 237 -26.02 -13.45 -14.02
N LYS A 238 -26.69 -14.50 -14.48
CA LYS A 238 -26.31 -15.20 -15.72
C LYS A 238 -27.08 -14.60 -16.87
N LEU A 239 -26.36 -14.12 -17.87
CA LEU A 239 -26.93 -13.55 -19.08
C LEU A 239 -26.74 -14.53 -20.24
N PRO A 240 -27.75 -14.74 -21.11
CA PRO A 240 -27.70 -15.66 -22.25
C PRO A 240 -26.91 -15.06 -23.44
N ILE A 241 -25.81 -14.36 -23.18
CA ILE A 241 -24.99 -13.71 -24.21
C ILE A 241 -24.08 -14.77 -24.83
N ARG A 242 -24.11 -14.89 -26.14
CA ARG A 242 -23.23 -15.76 -26.91
C ARG A 242 -22.03 -14.94 -27.41
N PHE A 243 -20.84 -15.43 -27.10
CA PHE A 243 -19.60 -14.88 -27.69
C PHE A 243 -19.35 -15.54 -29.05
N MET A 244 -18.65 -14.82 -29.93
CA MET A 244 -18.10 -15.45 -31.12
C MET A 244 -17.17 -16.61 -30.70
N ASP A 245 -17.46 -17.79 -31.17
CA ASP A 245 -16.74 -18.99 -30.81
C ASP A 245 -15.30 -18.95 -31.36
N GLY A 246 -14.33 -18.93 -30.48
CA GLY A 246 -12.92 -18.99 -30.82
C GLY A 246 -12.05 -19.12 -29.58
N SER A 247 -11.62 -20.34 -29.27
CA SER A 247 -10.63 -20.61 -28.23
C SER A 247 -9.30 -19.89 -28.44
N SER A 248 -9.08 -19.33 -29.66
CA SER A 248 -7.89 -18.60 -30.08
C SER A 248 -7.97 -17.06 -29.88
N ILE A 249 -9.12 -16.51 -29.48
CA ILE A 249 -9.26 -15.06 -29.31
C ILE A 249 -8.56 -14.61 -28.02
N PRO A 250 -7.62 -13.62 -28.08
CA PRO A 250 -6.98 -13.07 -26.90
C PRO A 250 -8.00 -12.55 -25.87
N TRP A 251 -7.70 -12.73 -24.58
CA TRP A 251 -8.59 -12.30 -23.50
C TRP A 251 -9.05 -10.84 -23.61
N ALA A 252 -8.15 -9.94 -23.95
CA ALA A 252 -8.47 -8.51 -24.14
C ALA A 252 -9.56 -8.27 -25.19
N ASN A 253 -9.54 -9.04 -26.30
CA ASN A 253 -10.54 -8.93 -27.34
C ASN A 253 -11.90 -9.45 -26.88
N ARG A 254 -11.93 -10.54 -26.09
CA ARG A 254 -13.19 -11.04 -25.50
C ARG A 254 -13.82 -10.04 -24.52
N VAL A 255 -12.98 -9.38 -23.70
CA VAL A 255 -13.44 -8.35 -22.78
C VAL A 255 -14.02 -7.15 -23.56
N ASN A 256 -13.36 -6.73 -24.62
CA ASN A 256 -13.86 -5.67 -25.50
C ASN A 256 -15.18 -6.06 -26.20
N GLU A 257 -15.25 -7.28 -26.75
CA GLU A 257 -16.48 -7.79 -27.37
C GLU A 257 -17.65 -7.76 -26.40
N LEU A 258 -17.44 -8.19 -25.16
CA LEU A 258 -18.46 -8.13 -24.12
C LEU A 258 -18.84 -6.67 -23.78
N ALA A 259 -17.85 -5.80 -23.58
CA ALA A 259 -18.09 -4.41 -23.19
C ALA A 259 -18.88 -3.63 -24.24
N TYR A 260 -18.70 -3.93 -25.51
CA TYR A 260 -19.45 -3.29 -26.61
C TYR A 260 -20.70 -4.05 -27.06
N ASN A 261 -21.05 -5.15 -26.39
CA ASN A 261 -22.25 -5.90 -26.66
C ASN A 261 -23.49 -5.14 -26.13
N PRO A 262 -24.46 -4.77 -26.99
CA PRO A 262 -25.63 -3.98 -26.59
C PRO A 262 -26.52 -4.69 -25.57
N GLU A 263 -26.68 -6.03 -25.67
CA GLU A 263 -27.50 -6.80 -24.72
C GLU A 263 -26.87 -6.79 -23.33
N TYR A 264 -25.54 -6.89 -23.25
CA TYR A 264 -24.80 -6.79 -21.99
C TYR A 264 -24.95 -5.39 -21.36
N GLN A 265 -24.75 -4.34 -22.16
CA GLN A 265 -24.91 -2.95 -21.71
C GLN A 265 -26.32 -2.69 -21.18
N ASN A 266 -27.34 -3.09 -21.94
CA ASN A 266 -28.74 -2.96 -21.52
C ASN A 266 -29.05 -3.72 -20.25
N SER A 267 -28.54 -4.93 -20.11
CA SER A 267 -28.74 -5.74 -18.89
C SER A 267 -28.15 -5.07 -17.65
N ILE A 268 -26.96 -4.47 -17.76
CA ILE A 268 -26.32 -3.72 -16.66
C ILE A 268 -27.14 -2.45 -16.35
N ALA A 269 -27.53 -1.67 -17.37
CA ALA A 269 -28.31 -0.45 -17.19
C ALA A 269 -29.67 -0.73 -16.55
N MET A 270 -30.39 -1.75 -17.00
CA MET A 270 -31.66 -2.18 -16.42
C MET A 270 -31.52 -2.64 -14.97
N THR A 271 -30.47 -3.42 -14.68
CA THR A 271 -30.21 -3.88 -13.31
C THR A 271 -29.89 -2.70 -12.39
N ALA A 272 -29.03 -1.79 -12.83
CA ALA A 272 -28.68 -0.59 -12.08
C ALA A 272 -29.93 0.28 -11.80
N SER A 273 -30.75 0.51 -12.82
CA SER A 273 -32.00 1.27 -12.71
C SER A 273 -33.00 0.61 -11.77
N ALA A 274 -33.14 -0.71 -11.81
CA ALA A 274 -34.03 -1.45 -10.93
C ALA A 274 -33.62 -1.35 -9.45
N TYR A 275 -32.33 -1.39 -9.14
CA TYR A 275 -31.83 -1.18 -7.79
C TYR A 275 -31.97 0.28 -7.35
N ALA A 276 -31.69 1.25 -8.23
CA ALA A 276 -31.87 2.67 -7.94
C ALA A 276 -33.34 3.00 -7.64
N ALA A 277 -34.29 2.46 -8.39
CA ALA A 277 -35.73 2.62 -8.16
C ALA A 277 -36.18 2.08 -6.80
N ARG A 278 -35.46 1.13 -6.21
CA ARG A 278 -35.66 0.61 -4.85
C ARG A 278 -34.97 1.43 -3.77
N GLY A 279 -34.37 2.57 -4.11
CA GLY A 279 -33.68 3.45 -3.16
C GLY A 279 -32.23 3.07 -2.87
N HIS A 280 -31.65 2.10 -3.58
CA HIS A 280 -30.24 1.76 -3.42
C HIS A 280 -29.33 2.78 -4.11
N LYS A 281 -28.17 3.08 -3.50
CA LYS A 281 -27.09 3.77 -4.18
C LYS A 281 -26.36 2.74 -5.06
N VAL A 282 -26.33 2.98 -6.36
CA VAL A 282 -25.74 2.05 -7.34
C VAL A 282 -24.42 2.61 -7.86
N LEU A 283 -23.41 1.76 -7.90
CA LEU A 283 -22.11 2.06 -8.50
C LEU A 283 -21.83 1.00 -9.57
N VAL A 284 -21.69 1.43 -10.82
CA VAL A 284 -21.23 0.59 -11.93
C VAL A 284 -19.75 0.82 -12.14
N VAL A 285 -18.96 -0.26 -12.15
CA VAL A 285 -17.50 -0.20 -12.26
C VAL A 285 -17.04 -0.99 -13.48
N SER A 286 -16.18 -0.39 -14.30
CA SER A 286 -15.52 -1.06 -15.43
C SER A 286 -14.15 -0.44 -15.69
N ASP A 287 -13.22 -1.25 -16.17
CA ASP A 287 -11.92 -0.80 -16.68
C ASP A 287 -12.00 -0.19 -18.09
N ILE A 288 -13.18 -0.25 -18.72
CA ILE A 288 -13.41 0.24 -20.09
C ILE A 288 -14.29 1.49 -20.02
N GLU A 289 -13.66 2.66 -20.23
CA GLU A 289 -14.35 3.96 -20.16
C GLU A 289 -15.53 4.07 -21.14
N GLY A 290 -15.39 3.58 -22.37
CA GLY A 290 -16.45 3.57 -23.37
C GLY A 290 -17.68 2.77 -22.96
N PHE A 291 -17.50 1.67 -22.24
CA PHE A 291 -18.60 0.88 -21.68
C PHE A 291 -19.46 1.70 -20.69
N LEU A 292 -18.81 2.40 -19.75
CA LEU A 292 -19.53 3.20 -18.76
C LEU A 292 -20.34 4.32 -19.39
N LYS A 293 -19.82 4.95 -20.45
CA LYS A 293 -20.54 6.00 -21.19
C LYS A 293 -21.79 5.46 -21.92
N ASN A 294 -21.75 4.21 -22.36
CA ASN A 294 -22.86 3.59 -23.07
C ASN A 294 -23.94 3.03 -22.13
N CYS A 295 -23.60 2.80 -20.84
CA CYS A 295 -24.54 2.32 -19.82
C CYS A 295 -25.24 3.47 -19.07
N ALA A 296 -24.81 4.71 -19.25
CA ALA A 296 -25.38 5.90 -18.60
C ALA A 296 -26.58 6.43 -19.39
#